data_451fc8e3493f96850b8963e3427ae2d6
#
_entry.id   451fc8e3493f96850b8963e3427ae2d6
#
_cell.length_a   1.000
_cell.length_b   1.000
_cell.length_c   1.000
_cell.angle_alpha   90.00
_cell.angle_beta   90.00
_cell.angle_gamma   90.00
#
_symmetry.space_group_name_H-M   'P 1'
#
loop_
_entity.id
_entity.type
_entity.pdbx_description
1 polymer ?
#
loop_
_entity_poly.entity_id
_entity_poly.type
_entity_poly.pdbx_seq_one_letter_code
_entity_poly.pdbx_strand_id
1 'polypeptide(L)'
;MSAKLWAVIRREYLERVRTKGFVIGTVLGPLIMGAMMIVPLLAMRSGSKQLKVAVLDGTGMLRPAVENALRAARFDDRLRFDVQPGAGGDHGVREAALKKAVLEGGLDGYLELPADAVAKGTASYFGRNVSNRIDLRTMERAVSGVVVGIRLAGAGLDPGKVKDLTRELDLKTIRLSETGEREDQGAAMIFSIILLMILYVSILMWGQMVMTSVIEEKTSRVVEVMASGVSPTTLLAGKLFGVGAAGLTQFLVWSLSLFAFSMAGAGPVLGSVAMPEITPLMLVSFVLFFLLGFLFYASLYAAIGAAVNTVQEAQNLVWPVMMPYILGMVFFTVVLEAPDGALAVTLSMIPGISPLIMFLRIVVLTPPWWQIALSIALLVLAILGVVWASARVYRVGILMYGKKPTFPELVKWVRHV
;
A
#
# COMPACT_ATOMS: atom_id res chain seq x y z
N MET A 1 26.32 -15.36 25.27
CA MET A 1 25.30 -14.39 25.78
C MET A 1 25.33 -14.46 27.30
N SER A 2 25.38 -13.33 28.02
CA SER A 2 25.33 -13.37 29.50
C SER A 2 23.95 -13.87 29.96
N ALA A 3 23.88 -14.65 31.04
CA ALA A 3 22.60 -15.15 31.59
C ALA A 3 21.61 -13.99 31.89
N LYS A 4 22.15 -12.83 32.29
CA LYS A 4 21.37 -11.62 32.55
C LYS A 4 20.69 -11.07 31.27
N LEU A 5 21.39 -11.04 30.13
CA LEU A 5 20.81 -10.60 28.85
C LEU A 5 19.67 -11.53 28.42
N TRP A 6 19.86 -12.84 28.53
CA TRP A 6 18.81 -13.81 28.20
C TRP A 6 17.58 -13.68 29.08
N ALA A 7 17.76 -13.43 30.37
CA ALA A 7 16.64 -13.20 31.28
C ALA A 7 15.82 -11.96 30.91
N VAL A 8 16.49 -10.86 30.51
CA VAL A 8 15.81 -9.64 30.03
C VAL A 8 15.07 -9.92 28.71
N ILE A 9 15.70 -10.56 27.72
CA ILE A 9 15.07 -10.92 26.45
C ILE A 9 13.81 -11.75 26.68
N ARG A 10 13.91 -12.80 27.52
CA ARG A 10 12.78 -13.68 27.82
C ARG A 10 11.65 -12.93 28.49
N ARG A 11 11.95 -12.06 29.47
CA ARG A 11 10.97 -11.21 30.13
C ARG A 11 10.23 -10.33 29.12
N GLU A 12 10.97 -9.56 28.33
CA GLU A 12 10.43 -8.63 27.34
C GLU A 12 9.57 -9.35 26.30
N TYR A 13 9.99 -10.53 25.84
CA TYR A 13 9.23 -11.37 24.93
C TYR A 13 7.91 -11.86 25.55
N LEU A 14 7.97 -12.46 26.74
CA LEU A 14 6.81 -13.04 27.39
C LEU A 14 5.78 -11.99 27.84
N GLU A 15 6.24 -10.82 28.30
CA GLU A 15 5.38 -9.71 28.66
C GLU A 15 4.51 -9.25 27.47
N ARG A 16 5.01 -9.37 26.23
CA ARG A 16 4.28 -8.96 25.02
C ARG A 16 3.42 -10.07 24.45
N VAL A 17 3.97 -11.25 24.26
CA VAL A 17 3.26 -12.36 23.60
C VAL A 17 2.04 -12.81 24.43
N ARG A 18 2.06 -12.62 25.74
CA ARG A 18 0.96 -12.95 26.64
C ARG A 18 -0.12 -11.86 26.72
N THR A 19 0.07 -10.69 26.11
CA THR A 19 -0.97 -9.66 26.14
C THR A 19 -2.16 -10.02 25.26
N LYS A 20 -3.37 -9.67 25.71
CA LYS A 20 -4.58 -9.82 24.90
C LYS A 20 -4.47 -9.09 23.57
N GLY A 21 -3.85 -7.91 23.56
CA GLY A 21 -3.61 -7.11 22.34
C GLY A 21 -2.73 -7.83 21.32
N PHE A 22 -1.66 -8.50 21.77
CA PHE A 22 -0.82 -9.31 20.90
C PHE A 22 -1.58 -10.49 20.28
N VAL A 23 -2.29 -11.26 21.09
CA VAL A 23 -3.07 -12.42 20.61
C VAL A 23 -4.14 -11.98 19.63
N ILE A 24 -4.90 -10.94 19.96
CA ILE A 24 -5.94 -10.38 19.11
C ILE A 24 -5.31 -9.87 17.79
N GLY A 25 -4.25 -9.07 17.84
CA GLY A 25 -3.58 -8.54 16.66
C GLY A 25 -2.97 -9.63 15.77
N THR A 26 -2.41 -10.68 16.40
CA THR A 26 -1.81 -11.82 15.68
C THR A 26 -2.88 -12.66 14.97
N VAL A 27 -4.05 -12.85 15.55
CA VAL A 27 -5.16 -13.60 14.94
C VAL A 27 -5.96 -12.74 13.96
N LEU A 28 -6.24 -11.48 14.31
CA LEU A 28 -6.97 -10.56 13.42
C LEU A 28 -6.13 -10.10 12.21
N GLY A 29 -4.83 -10.05 12.34
CA GLY A 29 -3.96 -9.61 11.24
C GLY A 29 -4.22 -10.35 9.94
N PRO A 30 -4.08 -11.69 9.88
CA PRO A 30 -4.40 -12.47 8.68
C PRO A 30 -5.84 -12.31 8.19
N LEU A 31 -6.80 -12.19 9.12
CA LEU A 31 -8.21 -11.99 8.77
C LEU A 31 -8.45 -10.62 8.13
N ILE A 32 -7.85 -9.56 8.68
CA ILE A 32 -7.93 -8.20 8.11
C ILE A 32 -7.22 -8.17 6.75
N MET A 33 -6.05 -8.79 6.63
CA MET A 33 -5.34 -8.89 5.36
C MET A 33 -6.14 -9.63 4.30
N GLY A 34 -6.73 -10.78 4.66
CA GLY A 34 -7.64 -11.51 3.80
C GLY A 34 -8.86 -10.69 3.42
N ALA A 35 -9.47 -9.98 4.37
CA ALA A 35 -10.59 -9.08 4.11
C ALA A 35 -10.21 -7.91 3.20
N MET A 36 -9.07 -7.26 3.42
CA MET A 36 -8.56 -6.19 2.55
C MET A 36 -8.31 -6.65 1.12
N MET A 37 -8.00 -7.92 0.92
CA MET A 37 -7.82 -8.52 -0.41
C MET A 37 -9.16 -8.95 -1.02
N ILE A 38 -10.04 -9.57 -0.25
CA ILE A 38 -11.29 -10.16 -0.72
C ILE A 38 -12.41 -9.12 -0.87
N VAL A 39 -12.53 -8.16 0.07
CA VAL A 39 -13.63 -7.18 0.08
C VAL A 39 -13.65 -6.29 -1.16
N PRO A 40 -12.54 -5.69 -1.64
CA PRO A 40 -12.53 -4.96 -2.90
C PRO A 40 -12.92 -5.84 -4.10
N LEU A 41 -12.44 -7.08 -4.13
CA LEU A 41 -12.77 -8.04 -5.19
C LEU A 41 -14.27 -8.38 -5.21
N LEU A 42 -14.86 -8.64 -4.03
CA LEU A 42 -16.29 -8.87 -3.90
C LEU A 42 -17.10 -7.60 -4.21
N ALA A 43 -16.62 -6.44 -3.78
CA ALA A 43 -17.24 -5.16 -4.09
C ALA A 43 -17.24 -4.87 -5.60
N MET A 44 -16.12 -5.16 -6.29
CA MET A 44 -16.07 -5.09 -7.76
C MET A 44 -17.02 -6.07 -8.42
N ARG A 45 -17.21 -7.27 -7.84
CA ARG A 45 -18.18 -8.26 -8.33
C ARG A 45 -19.64 -7.93 -8.00
N SER A 46 -19.92 -7.38 -6.83
CA SER A 46 -21.29 -7.05 -6.38
C SER A 46 -21.76 -5.67 -6.80
N GLY A 47 -20.83 -4.74 -7.03
CA GLY A 47 -21.11 -3.30 -7.18
C GLY A 47 -21.47 -2.81 -8.57
N SER A 48 -21.72 -3.68 -9.56
CA SER A 48 -22.10 -3.21 -10.88
C SER A 48 -23.62 -3.00 -11.02
N LYS A 49 -24.17 -2.08 -10.23
CA LYS A 49 -25.45 -1.48 -10.56
C LYS A 49 -25.30 -0.80 -11.92
N GLN A 50 -26.18 -1.15 -12.86
CA GLN A 50 -26.21 -0.48 -14.17
C GLN A 50 -26.45 1.01 -13.94
N LEU A 51 -25.62 1.85 -14.56
CA LEU A 51 -25.81 3.30 -14.54
C LEU A 51 -27.03 3.66 -15.40
N LYS A 52 -27.99 4.33 -14.81
CA LYS A 52 -29.15 4.87 -15.52
C LYS A 52 -28.73 6.13 -16.28
N VAL A 53 -28.59 6.00 -17.57
CA VAL A 53 -28.13 7.09 -18.44
C VAL A 53 -29.16 7.41 -19.53
N ALA A 54 -29.22 8.68 -19.93
CA ALA A 54 -29.99 9.11 -21.07
C ALA A 54 -29.07 9.75 -22.12
N VAL A 55 -29.53 9.80 -23.39
CA VAL A 55 -28.77 10.42 -24.48
C VAL A 55 -29.53 11.65 -24.99
N LEU A 56 -28.85 12.80 -24.96
CA LEU A 56 -29.28 14.06 -25.55
C LEU A 56 -28.55 14.23 -26.89
N ASP A 57 -29.22 14.01 -27.99
CA ASP A 57 -28.62 14.05 -29.33
C ASP A 57 -29.01 15.35 -30.05
N GLY A 58 -28.00 16.24 -30.24
CA GLY A 58 -28.11 17.47 -31.02
C GLY A 58 -27.93 17.26 -32.52
N THR A 59 -27.43 16.08 -32.94
CA THR A 59 -27.28 15.77 -34.38
C THR A 59 -28.56 15.29 -35.03
N GLY A 60 -29.51 14.78 -34.23
CA GLY A 60 -30.80 14.21 -34.69
C GLY A 60 -30.72 12.79 -35.25
N MET A 61 -29.53 12.21 -35.42
CA MET A 61 -29.36 10.89 -36.06
C MET A 61 -28.53 9.87 -35.25
N LEU A 62 -27.77 10.31 -34.25
CA LEU A 62 -26.85 9.44 -33.50
C LEU A 62 -27.55 8.67 -32.40
N ARG A 63 -28.64 9.18 -31.87
CA ARG A 63 -29.31 8.66 -30.67
C ARG A 63 -29.56 7.15 -30.72
N PRO A 64 -30.24 6.58 -31.76
CA PRO A 64 -30.55 5.14 -31.76
C PRO A 64 -29.30 4.27 -31.73
N ALA A 65 -28.27 4.66 -32.50
CA ALA A 65 -27.00 3.92 -32.58
C ALA A 65 -26.24 3.99 -31.29
N VAL A 66 -26.15 5.17 -30.64
CA VAL A 66 -25.47 5.37 -29.37
C VAL A 66 -26.19 4.68 -28.21
N GLU A 67 -27.53 4.76 -28.15
CA GLU A 67 -28.33 4.04 -27.15
C GLU A 67 -28.09 2.52 -27.25
N ASN A 68 -28.09 1.96 -28.47
CA ASN A 68 -27.82 0.54 -28.68
C ASN A 68 -26.40 0.16 -28.30
N ALA A 69 -25.40 0.98 -28.64
CA ALA A 69 -24.03 0.75 -28.28
C ALA A 69 -23.83 0.79 -26.74
N LEU A 70 -24.48 1.73 -26.05
CA LEU A 70 -24.45 1.80 -24.60
C LEU A 70 -25.12 0.61 -23.93
N ARG A 71 -26.32 0.17 -24.44
CA ARG A 71 -27.02 -1.04 -23.95
C ARG A 71 -26.19 -2.31 -24.15
N ALA A 72 -25.38 -2.37 -25.21
CA ALA A 72 -24.46 -3.49 -25.48
C ALA A 72 -23.13 -3.39 -24.77
N ALA A 73 -22.79 -2.22 -24.21
CA ALA A 73 -21.50 -1.98 -23.59
C ALA A 73 -21.31 -2.81 -22.33
N ARG A 74 -20.21 -3.58 -22.30
CA ARG A 74 -19.88 -4.48 -21.21
C ARG A 74 -18.53 -4.14 -20.63
N PHE A 75 -18.40 -4.41 -19.36
CA PHE A 75 -17.12 -4.48 -18.66
C PHE A 75 -17.12 -5.75 -17.80
N ASP A 76 -16.14 -6.61 -17.98
CA ASP A 76 -16.06 -7.91 -17.29
C ASP A 76 -17.34 -8.74 -17.50
N ASP A 77 -17.78 -8.88 -18.77
CA ASP A 77 -18.99 -9.57 -19.26
C ASP A 77 -20.34 -9.06 -18.71
N ARG A 78 -20.34 -7.96 -17.96
CA ARG A 78 -21.56 -7.36 -17.40
C ARG A 78 -21.98 -6.10 -18.12
N LEU A 79 -23.28 -5.97 -18.37
CA LEU A 79 -23.88 -4.75 -18.90
C LEU A 79 -23.67 -3.61 -17.90
N ARG A 80 -23.22 -2.45 -18.38
CA ARG A 80 -22.87 -1.29 -17.54
C ARG A 80 -23.94 -0.22 -17.50
N PHE A 81 -24.74 -0.08 -18.55
CA PHE A 81 -25.67 1.02 -18.70
C PHE A 81 -27.10 0.53 -18.87
N ASP A 82 -28.03 1.13 -18.11
CA ASP A 82 -29.46 1.08 -18.27
C ASP A 82 -29.89 2.39 -18.96
N VAL A 83 -30.08 2.31 -20.28
CA VAL A 83 -30.36 3.49 -21.09
C VAL A 83 -31.84 3.81 -21.04
N GLN A 84 -32.15 4.91 -20.37
CA GLN A 84 -33.51 5.40 -20.21
C GLN A 84 -33.97 6.24 -21.42
N PRO A 85 -35.24 6.19 -21.81
CA PRO A 85 -35.78 7.04 -22.87
C PRO A 85 -35.63 8.52 -22.44
N GLY A 86 -35.03 9.33 -23.30
CA GLY A 86 -34.96 10.78 -23.07
C GLY A 86 -36.33 11.45 -23.15
N ALA A 87 -36.50 12.54 -22.41
CA ALA A 87 -37.73 13.36 -22.45
C ALA A 87 -38.03 13.85 -23.86
N GLY A 88 -39.32 13.97 -24.20
CA GLY A 88 -39.78 14.60 -25.43
C GLY A 88 -39.68 16.13 -25.38
N GLY A 89 -39.69 16.80 -26.54
CA GLY A 89 -39.65 18.27 -26.60
C GLY A 89 -38.45 18.83 -27.37
N ASP A 90 -38.30 20.15 -27.39
CA ASP A 90 -37.17 20.84 -27.98
C ASP A 90 -35.88 20.60 -27.18
N HIS A 91 -34.69 20.81 -27.81
CA HIS A 91 -33.39 20.49 -27.23
C HIS A 91 -33.18 21.11 -25.82
N GLY A 92 -33.49 22.40 -25.67
CA GLY A 92 -33.34 23.09 -24.37
C GLY A 92 -34.28 22.59 -23.27
N VAL A 93 -35.54 22.21 -23.65
CA VAL A 93 -36.49 21.63 -22.69
C VAL A 93 -36.04 20.25 -22.25
N ARG A 94 -35.52 19.45 -23.18
CA ARG A 94 -34.97 18.11 -22.87
C ARG A 94 -33.75 18.20 -21.95
N GLU A 95 -32.85 19.13 -22.22
CA GLU A 95 -31.66 19.35 -21.39
C GLU A 95 -32.02 19.72 -19.94
N ALA A 96 -32.95 20.66 -19.78
CA ALA A 96 -33.43 21.07 -18.45
C ALA A 96 -34.12 19.91 -17.71
N ALA A 97 -34.93 19.10 -18.41
CA ALA A 97 -35.55 17.93 -17.81
C ALA A 97 -34.56 16.86 -17.40
N LEU A 98 -33.51 16.59 -18.20
CA LEU A 98 -32.45 15.63 -17.88
C LEU A 98 -31.59 16.12 -16.71
N LYS A 99 -31.22 17.40 -16.66
CA LYS A 99 -30.52 18.01 -15.51
C LYS A 99 -31.33 17.83 -14.22
N LYS A 100 -32.62 18.12 -14.26
CA LYS A 100 -33.53 17.93 -13.13
C LYS A 100 -33.58 16.46 -12.70
N ALA A 101 -33.77 15.52 -13.65
CA ALA A 101 -33.79 14.08 -13.35
C ALA A 101 -32.50 13.58 -12.72
N VAL A 102 -31.32 14.08 -13.13
CA VAL A 102 -30.03 13.76 -12.51
C VAL A 102 -29.96 14.31 -11.09
N LEU A 103 -30.37 15.55 -10.86
CA LEU A 103 -30.35 16.16 -9.53
C LEU A 103 -31.31 15.47 -8.56
N GLU A 104 -32.51 15.07 -9.01
CA GLU A 104 -33.52 14.36 -8.21
C GLU A 104 -33.20 12.86 -8.02
N GLY A 105 -32.18 12.32 -8.72
CA GLY A 105 -31.75 10.93 -8.56
C GLY A 105 -32.50 9.91 -9.40
N GLY A 106 -33.33 10.35 -10.36
CA GLY A 106 -33.97 9.50 -11.34
C GLY A 106 -33.00 8.93 -12.37
N LEU A 107 -31.95 9.71 -12.71
CA LEU A 107 -30.85 9.32 -13.58
C LEU A 107 -29.51 9.46 -12.83
N ASP A 108 -28.53 8.64 -13.20
CA ASP A 108 -27.16 8.79 -12.73
C ASP A 108 -26.39 9.82 -13.56
N GLY A 109 -26.78 9.99 -14.83
CA GLY A 109 -26.24 11.02 -15.71
C GLY A 109 -26.89 11.01 -17.10
N TYR A 110 -26.49 11.96 -17.94
CA TYR A 110 -26.84 11.97 -19.36
C TYR A 110 -25.63 12.34 -20.22
N LEU A 111 -25.63 11.79 -21.43
CA LEU A 111 -24.63 12.05 -22.46
C LEU A 111 -25.19 13.07 -23.45
N GLU A 112 -24.51 14.17 -23.66
CA GLU A 112 -24.82 15.17 -24.68
C GLU A 112 -23.92 15.02 -25.88
N LEU A 113 -24.53 14.92 -27.06
CA LEU A 113 -23.90 14.88 -28.36
C LEU A 113 -24.25 16.19 -29.09
N PRO A 114 -23.31 17.15 -29.19
CA PRO A 114 -23.57 18.40 -29.92
C PRO A 114 -23.79 18.14 -31.40
N ALA A 115 -24.40 19.11 -32.12
CA ALA A 115 -24.73 18.98 -33.52
C ALA A 115 -23.52 18.66 -34.42
N ASP A 116 -22.34 19.07 -34.01
CA ASP A 116 -21.06 18.81 -34.69
C ASP A 116 -20.28 17.61 -34.11
N ALA A 117 -20.92 16.77 -33.29
CA ALA A 117 -20.28 15.62 -32.64
C ALA A 117 -19.57 14.68 -33.62
N VAL A 118 -20.17 14.45 -34.80
CA VAL A 118 -19.56 13.61 -35.84
C VAL A 118 -18.30 14.27 -36.43
N ALA A 119 -18.32 15.58 -36.63
CA ALA A 119 -17.21 16.31 -37.22
C ALA A 119 -16.06 16.48 -36.21
N LYS A 120 -16.34 17.01 -35.04
CA LYS A 120 -15.33 17.30 -34.00
C LYS A 120 -14.93 16.08 -33.15
N GLY A 121 -15.80 15.10 -33.01
CA GLY A 121 -15.56 13.92 -32.16
C GLY A 121 -15.63 14.25 -30.66
N THR A 122 -16.47 15.22 -30.28
CA THR A 122 -16.66 15.63 -28.90
C THR A 122 -18.04 15.23 -28.38
N ALA A 123 -18.10 14.75 -27.15
CA ALA A 123 -19.32 14.50 -26.40
C ALA A 123 -19.09 14.92 -24.95
N SER A 124 -20.16 15.27 -24.25
CA SER A 124 -20.07 15.68 -22.85
C SER A 124 -20.96 14.78 -21.98
N TYR A 125 -20.43 14.28 -20.88
CA TYR A 125 -21.18 13.52 -19.90
C TYR A 125 -21.47 14.39 -18.68
N PHE A 126 -22.72 14.48 -18.30
CA PHE A 126 -23.21 15.20 -17.13
C PHE A 126 -23.77 14.18 -16.13
N GLY A 127 -23.15 14.05 -14.97
CA GLY A 127 -23.56 13.09 -13.96
C GLY A 127 -23.22 13.57 -12.55
N ARG A 128 -23.87 12.97 -11.53
CA ARG A 128 -23.55 13.25 -10.13
C ARG A 128 -22.20 12.71 -9.72
N ASN A 129 -21.76 11.62 -10.33
CA ASN A 129 -20.45 11.04 -10.10
C ASN A 129 -19.69 10.90 -11.42
N VAL A 130 -18.67 11.72 -11.60
CA VAL A 130 -17.78 11.72 -12.76
C VAL A 130 -16.42 11.14 -12.45
N SER A 131 -16.23 10.51 -11.27
CA SER A 131 -14.96 9.95 -10.82
C SER A 131 -14.78 8.48 -11.26
N ASN A 132 -15.82 7.80 -11.68
CA ASN A 132 -15.76 6.39 -12.10
C ASN A 132 -15.15 6.26 -13.50
N ARG A 133 -13.82 6.16 -13.55
CA ARG A 133 -13.05 6.06 -14.79
C ARG A 133 -13.41 4.85 -15.64
N ILE A 134 -13.84 3.74 -15.03
CA ILE A 134 -14.19 2.50 -15.75
C ILE A 134 -15.44 2.74 -16.58
N ASP A 135 -16.49 3.29 -15.97
CA ASP A 135 -17.74 3.55 -16.67
C ASP A 135 -17.58 4.63 -17.73
N LEU A 136 -16.83 5.71 -17.43
CA LEU A 136 -16.56 6.77 -18.41
C LEU A 136 -15.77 6.25 -19.63
N ARG A 137 -14.71 5.46 -19.44
CA ARG A 137 -13.97 4.83 -20.54
C ARG A 137 -14.81 3.85 -21.34
N THR A 138 -15.68 3.08 -20.68
CA THR A 138 -16.58 2.15 -21.35
C THR A 138 -17.60 2.90 -22.20
N MET A 139 -18.15 4.01 -21.68
CA MET A 139 -19.03 4.93 -22.41
C MET A 139 -18.32 5.57 -23.61
N GLU A 140 -17.13 6.11 -23.38
CA GLU A 140 -16.28 6.72 -24.41
C GLU A 140 -16.01 5.75 -25.57
N ARG A 141 -15.62 4.51 -25.28
CA ARG A 141 -15.39 3.48 -26.31
C ARG A 141 -16.67 3.15 -27.10
N ALA A 142 -17.79 3.01 -26.41
CA ALA A 142 -19.06 2.72 -27.05
C ALA A 142 -19.49 3.84 -28.00
N VAL A 143 -19.39 5.09 -27.55
CA VAL A 143 -19.76 6.28 -28.36
C VAL A 143 -18.78 6.51 -29.51
N SER A 144 -17.49 6.42 -29.24
CA SER A 144 -16.43 6.57 -30.27
C SER A 144 -16.60 5.53 -31.37
N GLY A 145 -16.94 4.29 -31.01
CA GLY A 145 -17.21 3.23 -32.01
C GLY A 145 -18.32 3.60 -32.96
N VAL A 146 -19.40 4.23 -32.48
CA VAL A 146 -20.54 4.68 -33.32
C VAL A 146 -20.11 5.84 -34.24
N VAL A 147 -19.45 6.86 -33.66
CA VAL A 147 -18.97 8.06 -34.41
C VAL A 147 -18.00 7.65 -35.51
N VAL A 148 -17.04 6.79 -35.20
CA VAL A 148 -16.06 6.27 -36.17
C VAL A 148 -16.77 5.47 -37.27
N GLY A 149 -17.72 4.60 -36.89
CA GLY A 149 -18.50 3.83 -37.84
C GLY A 149 -19.23 4.72 -38.87
N ILE A 150 -19.85 5.81 -38.42
CA ILE A 150 -20.54 6.77 -39.28
C ILE A 150 -19.58 7.52 -40.20
N ARG A 151 -18.43 7.93 -39.68
CA ARG A 151 -17.36 8.59 -40.50
C ARG A 151 -16.85 7.64 -41.58
N LEU A 152 -16.65 6.38 -41.27
CA LEU A 152 -16.18 5.37 -42.23
C LEU A 152 -17.23 5.12 -43.31
N ALA A 153 -18.50 4.98 -42.91
CA ALA A 153 -19.60 4.84 -43.88
C ALA A 153 -19.72 6.05 -44.80
N GLY A 154 -19.57 7.28 -44.24
CA GLY A 154 -19.54 8.52 -45.02
C GLY A 154 -18.36 8.62 -45.98
N ALA A 155 -17.23 7.97 -45.67
CA ALA A 155 -16.07 7.86 -46.55
C ALA A 155 -16.14 6.69 -47.54
N GLY A 156 -17.27 5.97 -47.65
CA GLY A 156 -17.46 4.82 -48.52
C GLY A 156 -16.70 3.55 -48.06
N LEU A 157 -16.25 3.51 -46.83
CA LEU A 157 -15.56 2.37 -46.25
C LEU A 157 -16.54 1.52 -45.43
N ASP A 158 -16.44 0.19 -45.55
CA ASP A 158 -17.22 -0.74 -44.74
C ASP A 158 -16.73 -0.72 -43.27
N PRO A 159 -17.58 -0.24 -42.32
CA PRO A 159 -17.19 -0.19 -40.92
C PRO A 159 -16.81 -1.56 -40.33
N GLY A 160 -17.44 -2.64 -40.83
CA GLY A 160 -17.15 -4.02 -40.39
C GLY A 160 -15.73 -4.43 -40.75
N LYS A 161 -15.36 -4.22 -42.03
CA LYS A 161 -13.98 -4.52 -42.52
C LYS A 161 -12.94 -3.70 -41.82
N VAL A 162 -13.18 -2.42 -41.57
CA VAL A 162 -12.24 -1.55 -40.86
C VAL A 162 -12.12 -1.98 -39.41
N LYS A 163 -13.21 -2.35 -38.73
CA LYS A 163 -13.20 -2.86 -37.37
C LYS A 163 -12.36 -4.13 -37.24
N ASP A 164 -12.45 -5.03 -38.21
CA ASP A 164 -11.64 -6.25 -38.23
C ASP A 164 -10.15 -5.94 -38.51
N LEU A 165 -9.87 -4.97 -39.36
CA LEU A 165 -8.49 -4.52 -39.66
C LEU A 165 -7.87 -3.70 -38.54
N THR A 166 -8.69 -2.98 -37.75
CA THR A 166 -8.26 -2.13 -36.63
C THR A 166 -8.51 -2.78 -35.27
N ARG A 167 -8.78 -4.10 -35.27
CA ARG A 167 -8.97 -4.85 -34.03
C ARG A 167 -7.76 -4.64 -33.11
N GLU A 168 -8.01 -4.07 -31.93
CA GLU A 168 -6.96 -3.88 -30.93
C GLU A 168 -6.29 -5.23 -30.62
N LEU A 169 -4.96 -5.21 -30.61
CA LEU A 169 -4.18 -6.37 -30.20
C LEU A 169 -4.45 -6.63 -28.72
N ASP A 170 -4.88 -7.82 -28.39
CA ASP A 170 -4.96 -8.26 -26.99
C ASP A 170 -3.56 -8.62 -26.49
N LEU A 171 -2.90 -7.64 -25.86
CA LEU A 171 -1.55 -7.81 -25.31
C LEU A 171 -1.63 -8.58 -23.99
N LYS A 172 -1.34 -9.87 -24.04
CA LYS A 172 -1.17 -10.67 -22.82
C LYS A 172 0.18 -10.36 -22.20
N THR A 173 0.18 -9.87 -20.97
CA THR A 173 1.41 -9.66 -20.20
C THR A 173 1.80 -10.96 -19.53
N ILE A 174 2.93 -11.53 -19.95
CA ILE A 174 3.48 -12.78 -19.42
C ILE A 174 4.76 -12.43 -18.65
N ARG A 175 4.76 -12.71 -17.35
CA ARG A 175 5.96 -12.59 -16.53
C ARG A 175 6.83 -13.83 -16.74
N LEU A 176 8.07 -13.59 -17.12
CA LEU A 176 9.09 -14.63 -17.20
C LEU A 176 9.76 -14.77 -15.83
N SER A 177 9.75 -15.96 -15.27
CA SER A 177 10.49 -16.32 -14.05
C SER A 177 11.32 -17.58 -14.30
N GLU A 178 12.30 -17.84 -13.44
CA GLU A 178 13.09 -19.06 -13.53
C GLU A 178 12.25 -20.35 -13.41
N THR A 179 11.06 -20.24 -12.83
CA THR A 179 10.09 -21.33 -12.63
C THR A 179 9.08 -21.47 -13.76
N GLY A 180 9.10 -20.56 -14.78
CA GLY A 180 8.22 -20.62 -15.94
C GLY A 180 7.57 -19.29 -16.32
N GLU A 181 6.64 -19.40 -17.26
CA GLU A 181 5.86 -18.26 -17.80
C GLU A 181 4.49 -18.21 -17.13
N ARG A 182 4.08 -17.02 -16.65
CA ARG A 182 2.75 -16.80 -16.08
C ARG A 182 2.16 -15.48 -16.53
N GLU A 183 0.86 -15.51 -16.81
CA GLU A 183 0.09 -14.31 -17.10
C GLU A 183 -0.05 -13.47 -15.82
N ASP A 184 0.46 -12.24 -15.84
CA ASP A 184 0.40 -11.29 -14.72
C ASP A 184 -0.59 -10.17 -15.03
N GLN A 185 -1.77 -10.22 -14.42
CA GLN A 185 -2.84 -9.23 -14.55
C GLN A 185 -2.77 -8.14 -13.47
N GLY A 186 -1.58 -7.80 -12.96
CA GLY A 186 -1.38 -6.79 -11.91
C GLY A 186 -1.53 -7.32 -10.48
N ALA A 187 -1.78 -8.61 -10.29
CA ALA A 187 -1.88 -9.23 -8.96
C ALA A 187 -0.56 -9.12 -8.18
N ALA A 188 0.57 -9.28 -8.87
CA ALA A 188 1.89 -9.13 -8.27
C ALA A 188 2.13 -7.70 -7.73
N MET A 189 1.62 -6.68 -8.40
CA MET A 189 1.72 -5.29 -7.93
C MET A 189 0.94 -5.08 -6.63
N ILE A 190 -0.31 -5.54 -6.57
CA ILE A 190 -1.16 -5.42 -5.37
C ILE A 190 -0.51 -6.16 -4.20
N PHE A 191 -0.01 -7.37 -4.45
CA PHE A 191 0.68 -8.17 -3.45
C PHE A 191 1.94 -7.49 -2.92
N SER A 192 2.74 -6.88 -3.81
CA SER A 192 3.93 -6.11 -3.45
C SER A 192 3.60 -4.94 -2.52
N ILE A 193 2.50 -4.22 -2.82
CA ILE A 193 2.03 -3.10 -2.00
C ILE A 193 1.58 -3.60 -0.62
N ILE A 194 0.86 -4.72 -0.54
CA ILE A 194 0.42 -5.30 0.72
C ILE A 194 1.61 -5.70 1.59
N LEU A 195 2.59 -6.40 1.04
CA LEU A 195 3.79 -6.79 1.77
C LEU A 195 4.60 -5.57 2.24
N LEU A 196 4.73 -4.55 1.39
CA LEU A 196 5.38 -3.30 1.74
C LEU A 196 4.66 -2.60 2.90
N MET A 197 3.33 -2.53 2.85
CA MET A 197 2.51 -1.94 3.91
C MET A 197 2.64 -2.68 5.23
N ILE A 198 2.67 -4.02 5.19
CA ILE A 198 2.89 -4.84 6.39
C ILE A 198 4.25 -4.53 7.00
N LEU A 199 5.29 -4.50 6.18
CA LEU A 199 6.64 -4.18 6.63
C LEU A 199 6.70 -2.76 7.22
N TYR A 200 6.08 -1.78 6.53
CA TYR A 200 6.00 -0.39 6.96
C TYR A 200 5.34 -0.24 8.34
N VAL A 201 4.10 -0.72 8.45
CA VAL A 201 3.33 -0.59 9.69
C VAL A 201 4.00 -1.35 10.84
N SER A 202 4.57 -2.51 10.57
CA SER A 202 5.17 -3.35 11.60
C SER A 202 6.43 -2.75 12.20
N ILE A 203 7.34 -2.20 11.38
CA ILE A 203 8.55 -1.54 11.90
C ILE A 203 8.16 -0.36 12.79
N LEU A 204 7.19 0.45 12.38
CA LEU A 204 6.72 1.59 13.17
C LEU A 204 6.04 1.16 14.47
N MET A 205 5.11 0.20 14.39
CA MET A 205 4.35 -0.28 15.54
C MET A 205 5.27 -0.89 16.60
N TRP A 206 6.15 -1.80 16.21
CA TRP A 206 7.07 -2.45 17.12
C TRP A 206 8.14 -1.49 17.63
N GLY A 207 8.59 -0.53 16.81
CA GLY A 207 9.50 0.52 17.24
C GLY A 207 8.87 1.43 18.30
N GLN A 208 7.64 1.90 18.07
CA GLN A 208 6.92 2.71 19.07
C GLN A 208 6.65 1.94 20.36
N MET A 209 6.41 0.64 20.29
CA MET A 209 6.22 -0.20 21.47
C MET A 209 7.48 -0.25 22.33
N VAL A 210 8.67 -0.23 21.73
CA VAL A 210 9.93 -0.09 22.48
C VAL A 210 9.98 1.25 23.22
N MET A 211 9.66 2.34 22.54
CA MET A 211 9.64 3.69 23.12
C MET A 211 8.70 3.80 24.32
N THR A 212 7.44 3.40 24.14
CA THR A 212 6.44 3.48 25.22
C THR A 212 6.82 2.64 26.42
N SER A 213 7.35 1.43 26.19
CA SER A 213 7.85 0.56 27.25
C SER A 213 9.03 1.20 28.04
N VAL A 214 9.92 1.93 27.36
CA VAL A 214 11.02 2.65 28.06
C VAL A 214 10.44 3.78 28.92
N ILE A 215 9.47 4.53 28.42
CA ILE A 215 8.82 5.62 29.16
C ILE A 215 8.08 5.06 30.41
N GLU A 216 7.34 3.97 30.24
CA GLU A 216 6.60 3.31 31.33
C GLU A 216 7.52 2.81 32.44
N GLU A 217 8.62 2.14 32.08
CA GLU A 217 9.61 1.67 33.08
C GLU A 217 10.31 2.84 33.80
N LYS A 218 10.56 3.95 33.08
CA LYS A 218 11.13 5.16 33.68
C LYS A 218 10.15 5.81 34.65
N THR A 219 8.89 6.02 34.24
CA THR A 219 7.86 6.70 35.05
C THR A 219 7.48 5.89 36.28
N SER A 220 7.48 4.56 36.19
CA SER A 220 7.20 3.64 37.32
C SER A 220 8.41 3.41 38.22
N ARG A 221 9.58 4.01 37.95
CA ARG A 221 10.86 3.83 38.66
C ARG A 221 11.37 2.37 38.72
N VAL A 222 10.77 1.47 37.97
CA VAL A 222 11.21 0.07 37.88
C VAL A 222 12.64 -0.02 37.36
N VAL A 223 13.02 0.94 36.52
CA VAL A 223 14.39 1.07 36.01
C VAL A 223 15.47 1.22 37.12
N GLU A 224 15.18 1.92 38.21
CA GLU A 224 16.14 2.10 39.32
C GLU A 224 16.48 0.74 39.96
N VAL A 225 15.46 -0.10 40.16
CA VAL A 225 15.65 -1.46 40.70
C VAL A 225 16.37 -2.35 39.68
N MET A 226 16.03 -2.24 38.41
CA MET A 226 16.68 -3.05 37.36
C MET A 226 18.14 -2.63 37.12
N ALA A 227 18.44 -1.34 37.16
CA ALA A 227 19.78 -0.80 36.96
C ALA A 227 20.75 -1.17 38.09
N SER A 228 20.26 -1.52 39.28
CA SER A 228 21.12 -2.03 40.35
C SER A 228 21.68 -3.43 40.04
N GLY A 229 20.97 -4.22 39.21
CA GLY A 229 21.38 -5.60 38.90
C GLY A 229 21.91 -5.81 37.47
N VAL A 230 21.55 -4.92 36.52
CA VAL A 230 21.83 -5.08 35.08
C VAL A 230 22.28 -3.74 34.48
N SER A 231 23.29 -3.76 33.62
CA SER A 231 23.76 -2.53 32.97
C SER A 231 22.68 -1.95 32.01
N PRO A 232 22.57 -0.61 31.86
CA PRO A 232 21.61 0.03 30.93
C PRO A 232 21.73 -0.47 29.48
N THR A 233 22.96 -0.76 29.04
CA THR A 233 23.19 -1.33 27.70
C THR A 233 22.63 -2.73 27.55
N THR A 234 22.72 -3.56 28.60
CA THR A 234 22.11 -4.91 28.61
C THR A 234 20.60 -4.83 28.64
N LEU A 235 20.01 -3.86 29.36
CA LEU A 235 18.56 -3.60 29.36
C LEU A 235 18.10 -3.19 27.98
N LEU A 236 18.76 -2.23 27.33
CA LEU A 236 18.44 -1.79 25.97
C LEU A 236 18.53 -2.96 24.98
N ALA A 237 19.63 -3.69 24.98
CA ALA A 237 19.82 -4.85 24.10
C ALA A 237 18.73 -5.92 24.33
N GLY A 238 18.47 -6.24 25.61
CA GLY A 238 17.43 -7.20 25.98
C GLY A 238 16.04 -6.78 25.48
N LYS A 239 15.72 -5.49 25.59
CA LYS A 239 14.47 -4.91 25.09
C LYS A 239 14.38 -4.99 23.57
N LEU A 240 15.41 -4.59 22.83
CA LEU A 240 15.42 -4.66 21.37
C LEU A 240 15.25 -6.11 20.88
N PHE A 241 16.01 -7.04 21.41
CA PHE A 241 15.91 -8.44 20.99
C PHE A 241 14.61 -9.11 21.46
N GLY A 242 14.12 -8.81 22.65
CA GLY A 242 12.88 -9.38 23.19
C GLY A 242 11.64 -8.91 22.39
N VAL A 243 11.56 -7.61 22.14
CA VAL A 243 10.46 -7.02 21.32
C VAL A 243 10.56 -7.46 19.86
N GLY A 244 11.77 -7.50 19.30
CA GLY A 244 12.01 -7.99 17.95
C GLY A 244 11.60 -9.44 17.77
N ALA A 245 11.89 -10.31 18.74
CA ALA A 245 11.45 -11.70 18.75
C ALA A 245 9.93 -11.84 18.80
N ALA A 246 9.22 -10.98 19.55
CA ALA A 246 7.76 -10.94 19.54
C ALA A 246 7.20 -10.56 18.17
N GLY A 247 7.79 -9.55 17.52
CA GLY A 247 7.45 -9.17 16.15
C GLY A 247 7.67 -10.31 15.14
N LEU A 248 8.81 -11.01 15.23
CA LEU A 248 9.08 -12.19 14.40
C LEU A 248 8.07 -13.32 14.63
N THR A 249 7.67 -13.55 15.88
CA THR A 249 6.63 -14.55 16.19
C THR A 249 5.31 -14.19 15.50
N GLN A 250 4.92 -12.93 15.53
CA GLN A 250 3.72 -12.45 14.84
C GLN A 250 3.81 -12.68 13.33
N PHE A 251 4.94 -12.37 12.71
CA PHE A 251 5.14 -12.60 11.27
C PHE A 251 5.14 -14.09 10.90
N LEU A 252 5.73 -14.92 11.74
CA LEU A 252 5.69 -16.36 11.52
C LEU A 252 4.24 -16.87 11.49
N VAL A 253 3.43 -16.44 12.45
CA VAL A 253 2.00 -16.80 12.48
C VAL A 253 1.27 -16.27 11.25
N TRP A 254 1.53 -15.02 10.83
CA TRP A 254 0.92 -14.43 9.64
C TRP A 254 1.34 -15.16 8.36
N SER A 255 2.62 -15.48 8.22
CA SER A 255 3.15 -16.22 7.07
C SER A 255 2.56 -17.63 6.97
N LEU A 256 2.47 -18.34 8.11
CA LEU A 256 1.84 -19.65 8.17
C LEU A 256 0.35 -19.59 7.85
N SER A 257 -0.35 -18.56 8.32
CA SER A 257 -1.77 -18.35 8.03
C SER A 257 -2.01 -18.10 6.53
N LEU A 258 -1.18 -17.26 5.89
CA LEU A 258 -1.24 -17.01 4.45
C LEU A 258 -0.94 -18.27 3.64
N PHE A 259 0.06 -19.04 4.05
CA PHE A 259 0.40 -20.32 3.41
C PHE A 259 -0.75 -21.33 3.55
N ALA A 260 -1.32 -21.48 4.74
CA ALA A 260 -2.48 -22.34 4.97
C ALA A 260 -3.69 -21.93 4.14
N PHE A 261 -3.95 -20.62 4.04
CA PHE A 261 -5.03 -20.06 3.22
C PHE A 261 -4.82 -20.32 1.73
N SER A 262 -3.59 -20.22 1.25
CA SER A 262 -3.21 -20.56 -0.13
C SER A 262 -3.46 -22.05 -0.43
N MET A 263 -3.12 -22.94 0.50
CA MET A 263 -3.32 -24.40 0.33
C MET A 263 -4.80 -24.81 0.45
N ALA A 264 -5.60 -24.09 1.24
CA ALA A 264 -7.02 -24.41 1.45
C ALA A 264 -7.91 -24.15 0.22
N GLY A 265 -7.33 -23.81 -0.93
CA GLY A 265 -8.06 -23.70 -2.18
C GLY A 265 -8.89 -22.42 -2.28
N ALA A 266 -8.42 -21.30 -1.74
CA ALA A 266 -9.05 -19.99 -1.93
C ALA A 266 -9.12 -19.53 -3.40
N GLY A 267 -8.53 -20.31 -4.33
CA GLY A 267 -8.60 -20.10 -5.77
C GLY A 267 -10.02 -19.87 -6.31
N PRO A 268 -11.05 -20.64 -5.95
CA PRO A 268 -12.42 -20.39 -6.40
C PRO A 268 -13.02 -19.08 -5.87
N VAL A 269 -12.58 -18.61 -4.70
CA VAL A 269 -13.03 -17.34 -4.08
C VAL A 269 -12.30 -16.14 -4.68
N LEU A 270 -11.02 -16.31 -5.00
CA LEU A 270 -10.16 -15.29 -5.58
C LEU A 270 -10.34 -15.15 -7.10
N GLY A 271 -11.03 -16.11 -7.75
CA GLY A 271 -11.29 -16.11 -9.19
C GLY A 271 -9.98 -16.21 -10.00
N SER A 272 -9.92 -15.49 -11.09
CA SER A 272 -8.77 -15.45 -12.00
C SER A 272 -7.56 -14.67 -11.47
N VAL A 273 -7.58 -14.18 -10.23
CA VAL A 273 -6.42 -13.49 -9.64
C VAL A 273 -5.36 -14.53 -9.32
N ALA A 274 -4.39 -14.69 -10.21
CA ALA A 274 -3.23 -15.54 -9.98
C ALA A 274 -2.46 -15.01 -8.75
N MET A 275 -2.36 -15.83 -7.69
CA MET A 275 -1.50 -15.51 -6.55
C MET A 275 -0.05 -15.42 -7.04
N PRO A 276 0.67 -14.33 -6.75
CA PRO A 276 2.09 -14.25 -7.09
C PRO A 276 2.88 -15.33 -6.35
N GLU A 277 3.91 -15.84 -6.99
CA GLU A 277 4.79 -16.82 -6.35
C GLU A 277 5.55 -16.19 -5.20
N ILE A 278 5.36 -16.72 -4.01
CA ILE A 278 6.16 -16.35 -2.85
C ILE A 278 7.48 -17.10 -2.93
N THR A 279 8.52 -16.43 -3.42
CA THR A 279 9.85 -17.04 -3.50
C THR A 279 10.51 -17.09 -2.11
N PRO A 280 11.38 -18.10 -1.85
CA PRO A 280 12.17 -18.13 -0.61
C PRO A 280 12.98 -16.84 -0.39
N LEU A 281 13.48 -16.23 -1.46
CA LEU A 281 14.20 -14.95 -1.39
C LEU A 281 13.33 -13.84 -0.86
N MET A 282 12.05 -13.76 -1.28
CA MET A 282 11.10 -12.77 -0.75
C MET A 282 10.87 -12.94 0.75
N LEU A 283 10.67 -14.19 1.21
CA LEU A 283 10.46 -14.46 2.64
C LEU A 283 11.70 -14.13 3.48
N VAL A 284 12.86 -14.58 3.04
CA VAL A 284 14.13 -14.30 3.74
C VAL A 284 14.40 -12.79 3.77
N SER A 285 14.20 -12.10 2.65
CA SER A 285 14.38 -10.65 2.55
C SER A 285 13.38 -9.90 3.43
N PHE A 286 12.12 -10.34 3.48
CA PHE A 286 11.11 -9.75 4.36
C PHE A 286 11.54 -9.80 5.82
N VAL A 287 11.91 -10.97 6.31
CA VAL A 287 12.37 -11.18 7.69
C VAL A 287 13.64 -10.37 7.98
N LEU A 288 14.59 -10.39 7.05
CA LEU A 288 15.87 -9.70 7.19
C LEU A 288 15.68 -8.17 7.25
N PHE A 289 14.96 -7.58 6.29
CA PHE A 289 14.72 -6.14 6.26
C PHE A 289 13.76 -5.67 7.37
N PHE A 290 12.84 -6.54 7.83
CA PHE A 290 12.10 -6.28 9.05
C PHE A 290 13.04 -6.18 10.26
N LEU A 291 13.89 -7.17 10.48
CA LEU A 291 14.81 -7.19 11.63
C LEU A 291 15.76 -5.99 11.62
N LEU A 292 16.38 -5.73 10.48
CA LEU A 292 17.34 -4.63 10.37
C LEU A 292 16.63 -3.27 10.49
N GLY A 293 15.52 -3.08 9.82
CA GLY A 293 14.72 -1.85 9.93
C GLY A 293 14.17 -1.65 11.34
N PHE A 294 13.66 -2.72 11.97
CA PHE A 294 13.23 -2.69 13.36
C PHE A 294 14.38 -2.30 14.30
N LEU A 295 15.55 -2.93 14.20
CA LEU A 295 16.69 -2.60 15.05
C LEU A 295 17.13 -1.14 14.87
N PHE A 296 17.14 -0.64 13.65
CA PHE A 296 17.46 0.75 13.35
C PHE A 296 16.47 1.72 14.04
N TYR A 297 15.18 1.58 13.76
CA TYR A 297 14.17 2.50 14.29
C TYR A 297 13.89 2.30 15.77
N ALA A 298 13.84 1.07 16.25
CA ALA A 298 13.61 0.78 17.66
C ALA A 298 14.72 1.31 18.56
N SER A 299 15.98 1.33 18.07
CA SER A 299 17.11 1.93 18.81
C SER A 299 16.95 3.45 18.93
N LEU A 300 16.53 4.14 17.87
CA LEU A 300 16.21 5.56 17.90
C LEU A 300 15.04 5.86 18.83
N TYR A 301 13.98 5.08 18.75
CA TYR A 301 12.80 5.21 19.61
C TYR A 301 13.10 4.93 21.08
N ALA A 302 13.99 3.96 21.39
CA ALA A 302 14.44 3.73 22.74
C ALA A 302 15.21 4.92 23.31
N ALA A 303 16.05 5.57 22.50
CA ALA A 303 16.77 6.79 22.90
C ALA A 303 15.79 7.95 23.17
N ILE A 304 14.79 8.13 22.31
CA ILE A 304 13.72 9.13 22.53
C ILE A 304 12.99 8.82 23.84
N GLY A 305 12.55 7.57 24.03
CA GLY A 305 11.83 7.16 25.26
C GLY A 305 12.64 7.40 26.53
N ALA A 306 13.94 7.16 26.51
CA ALA A 306 14.81 7.44 27.63
C ALA A 306 15.00 8.95 27.89
N ALA A 307 14.97 9.78 26.84
CA ALA A 307 15.18 11.21 26.94
C ALA A 307 13.99 11.99 27.49
N VAL A 308 12.75 11.49 27.30
CA VAL A 308 11.51 12.19 27.68
C VAL A 308 10.86 11.58 28.91
N ASN A 309 9.82 12.24 29.44
CA ASN A 309 9.09 11.77 30.62
C ASN A 309 7.62 11.36 30.31
N THR A 310 7.10 11.74 29.15
CA THR A 310 5.72 11.41 28.75
C THR A 310 5.68 10.96 27.28
N VAL A 311 4.65 10.17 26.94
CA VAL A 311 4.43 9.73 25.56
C VAL A 311 4.14 10.91 24.63
N GLN A 312 3.45 11.96 25.12
CA GLN A 312 3.16 13.16 24.35
C GLN A 312 4.42 13.93 23.96
N GLU A 313 5.40 14.00 24.88
CA GLU A 313 6.69 14.61 24.57
C GLU A 313 7.47 13.81 23.53
N ALA A 314 7.41 12.49 23.63
CA ALA A 314 8.04 11.58 22.67
C ALA A 314 7.52 11.78 21.25
N GLN A 315 6.20 11.93 21.08
CA GLN A 315 5.58 12.08 19.75
C GLN A 315 6.18 13.24 18.95
N ASN A 316 6.53 14.36 19.59
CA ASN A 316 7.16 15.50 18.92
C ASN A 316 8.57 15.18 18.39
N LEU A 317 9.30 14.29 19.07
CA LEU A 317 10.65 13.87 18.67
C LEU A 317 10.64 12.70 17.69
N VAL A 318 9.54 11.96 17.61
CA VAL A 318 9.36 10.84 16.68
C VAL A 318 9.29 11.32 15.23
N TRP A 319 8.61 12.45 14.97
CA TRP A 319 8.39 12.96 13.62
C TRP A 319 9.65 13.09 12.76
N PRO A 320 10.73 13.77 13.21
CA PRO A 320 11.96 13.86 12.43
C PRO A 320 12.61 12.49 12.15
N VAL A 321 12.48 11.56 13.11
CA VAL A 321 13.04 10.21 13.00
C VAL A 321 12.26 9.37 11.97
N MET A 322 10.93 9.59 11.87
CA MET A 322 10.09 8.90 10.91
C MET A 322 10.21 9.45 9.48
N MET A 323 10.66 10.69 9.30
CA MET A 323 10.72 11.35 7.99
C MET A 323 11.40 10.52 6.89
N PRO A 324 12.61 9.94 7.09
CA PRO A 324 13.22 9.11 6.06
C PRO A 324 12.35 7.90 5.69
N TYR A 325 11.66 7.32 6.67
CA TYR A 325 10.79 6.17 6.46
C TYR A 325 9.52 6.52 5.68
N ILE A 326 8.93 7.68 6.00
CA ILE A 326 7.78 8.23 5.26
C ILE A 326 8.17 8.55 3.82
N LEU A 327 9.38 9.10 3.59
CA LEU A 327 9.89 9.35 2.25
C LEU A 327 9.99 8.05 1.44
N GLY A 328 10.44 6.96 2.03
CA GLY A 328 10.42 5.64 1.39
C GLY A 328 9.01 5.26 0.90
N MET A 329 7.99 5.56 1.70
CA MET A 329 6.60 5.30 1.32
C MET A 329 6.08 6.26 0.24
N VAL A 330 6.51 7.52 0.21
CA VAL A 330 6.14 8.47 -0.85
C VAL A 330 6.69 8.05 -2.22
N PHE A 331 7.92 7.53 -2.23
CA PHE A 331 8.59 7.12 -3.47
C PHE A 331 8.27 5.70 -3.95
N PHE A 332 7.40 4.95 -3.26
CA PHE A 332 7.13 3.55 -3.63
C PHE A 332 6.59 3.39 -5.04
N THR A 333 5.73 4.33 -5.51
CA THR A 333 5.16 4.29 -6.87
C THR A 333 6.23 4.44 -7.95
N VAL A 334 7.19 5.34 -7.74
CA VAL A 334 8.32 5.53 -8.65
C VAL A 334 9.19 4.28 -8.73
N VAL A 335 9.38 3.61 -7.60
CA VAL A 335 10.13 2.34 -7.54
C VAL A 335 9.38 1.19 -8.20
N LEU A 336 8.04 1.16 -8.11
CA LEU A 336 7.22 0.19 -8.83
C LEU A 336 7.34 0.32 -10.35
N GLU A 337 7.35 1.56 -10.86
CA GLU A 337 7.44 1.84 -12.29
C GLU A 337 8.85 1.61 -12.85
N ALA A 338 9.90 1.95 -12.06
CA ALA A 338 11.28 1.84 -12.48
C ALA A 338 12.19 1.31 -11.36
N PRO A 339 12.12 0.01 -11.02
CA PRO A 339 12.85 -0.58 -9.90
C PRO A 339 14.37 -0.54 -10.06
N ASP A 340 14.89 -0.48 -11.29
CA ASP A 340 16.31 -0.34 -11.61
C ASP A 340 16.73 1.10 -11.94
N GLY A 341 15.80 2.04 -11.84
CA GLY A 341 16.07 3.46 -12.06
C GLY A 341 17.05 4.01 -11.02
N ALA A 342 17.84 5.03 -11.40
CA ALA A 342 18.86 5.63 -10.53
C ALA A 342 18.30 6.08 -9.17
N LEU A 343 17.07 6.61 -9.14
CA LEU A 343 16.40 7.00 -7.90
C LEU A 343 16.11 5.79 -6.99
N ALA A 344 15.56 4.71 -7.55
CA ALA A 344 15.26 3.49 -6.79
C ALA A 344 16.53 2.86 -6.21
N VAL A 345 17.60 2.80 -7.02
CA VAL A 345 18.92 2.31 -6.59
C VAL A 345 19.46 3.17 -5.44
N THR A 346 19.46 4.50 -5.60
CA THR A 346 19.98 5.42 -4.57
C THR A 346 19.19 5.32 -3.26
N LEU A 347 17.85 5.39 -3.33
CA LEU A 347 17.00 5.29 -2.14
C LEU A 347 17.17 3.96 -1.40
N SER A 348 17.38 2.87 -2.14
CA SER A 348 17.61 1.55 -1.54
C SER A 348 18.95 1.41 -0.82
N MET A 349 19.88 2.38 -0.96
CA MET A 349 21.18 2.42 -0.25
C MET A 349 21.14 3.30 1.00
N ILE A 350 20.12 4.16 1.17
CA ILE A 350 20.00 5.04 2.34
C ILE A 350 19.44 4.24 3.53
N PRO A 351 20.16 4.09 4.65
CA PRO A 351 19.79 3.18 5.74
C PRO A 351 18.38 3.38 6.32
N GLY A 352 17.91 4.64 6.48
CA GLY A 352 16.57 4.92 6.99
C GLY A 352 15.44 4.58 5.99
N ILE A 353 15.75 4.44 4.70
CA ILE A 353 14.78 4.20 3.63
C ILE A 353 14.93 2.76 3.11
N SER A 354 16.15 2.23 3.14
CA SER A 354 16.51 0.95 2.52
C SER A 354 15.64 -0.25 2.94
N PRO A 355 15.17 -0.39 4.19
CA PRO A 355 14.34 -1.55 4.55
C PRO A 355 13.07 -1.67 3.73
N LEU A 356 12.47 -0.53 3.34
CA LEU A 356 11.28 -0.51 2.49
C LEU A 356 11.63 -0.66 1.01
N ILE A 357 12.52 0.19 0.52
CA ILE A 357 12.78 0.32 -0.91
C ILE A 357 13.56 -0.88 -1.45
N MET A 358 14.56 -1.39 -0.75
CA MET A 358 15.28 -2.59 -1.20
C MET A 358 14.37 -3.81 -1.17
N PHE A 359 13.55 -3.96 -0.14
CA PHE A 359 12.56 -5.05 -0.10
C PHE A 359 11.57 -4.95 -1.27
N LEU A 360 11.03 -3.75 -1.54
CA LEU A 360 10.13 -3.54 -2.68
C LEU A 360 10.79 -3.91 -4.00
N ARG A 361 12.04 -3.49 -4.22
CA ARG A 361 12.81 -3.85 -5.43
C ARG A 361 12.96 -5.36 -5.58
N ILE A 362 13.27 -6.09 -4.49
CA ILE A 362 13.40 -7.56 -4.52
C ILE A 362 12.09 -8.23 -4.93
N VAL A 363 10.94 -7.70 -4.47
CA VAL A 363 9.63 -8.27 -4.79
C VAL A 363 9.21 -7.99 -6.23
N VAL A 364 9.48 -6.78 -6.74
CA VAL A 364 9.09 -6.36 -8.10
C VAL A 364 10.02 -6.91 -9.15
N LEU A 365 11.32 -6.65 -8.99
CA LEU A 365 12.38 -7.06 -9.91
C LEU A 365 13.67 -7.26 -9.12
N THR A 366 14.07 -8.51 -8.89
CA THR A 366 15.23 -8.85 -8.06
C THR A 366 16.50 -8.11 -8.54
N PRO A 367 17.07 -7.20 -7.71
CA PRO A 367 18.28 -6.47 -8.09
C PRO A 367 19.50 -7.41 -8.10
N PRO A 368 20.63 -6.99 -8.71
CA PRO A 368 21.89 -7.69 -8.63
C PRO A 368 22.30 -7.92 -7.16
N TRP A 369 22.82 -9.12 -6.85
CA TRP A 369 23.14 -9.54 -5.48
C TRP A 369 24.05 -8.56 -4.72
N TRP A 370 24.99 -7.88 -5.42
CA TRP A 370 25.91 -6.92 -4.81
C TRP A 370 25.18 -5.67 -4.30
N GLN A 371 24.08 -5.26 -4.94
CA GLN A 371 23.27 -4.13 -4.46
C GLN A 371 22.54 -4.50 -3.16
N ILE A 372 22.01 -5.71 -3.07
CA ILE A 372 21.37 -6.23 -1.86
C ILE A 372 22.40 -6.29 -0.74
N ALA A 373 23.59 -6.86 -1.01
CA ALA A 373 24.67 -6.97 -0.04
C ALA A 373 25.18 -5.60 0.44
N LEU A 374 25.35 -4.64 -0.47
CA LEU A 374 25.75 -3.28 -0.14
C LEU A 374 24.71 -2.57 0.72
N SER A 375 23.43 -2.65 0.36
CA SER A 375 22.33 -2.07 1.15
C SER A 375 22.31 -2.63 2.57
N ILE A 376 22.44 -3.95 2.72
CA ILE A 376 22.51 -4.61 4.04
C ILE A 376 23.74 -4.13 4.81
N ALA A 377 24.90 -4.06 4.17
CA ALA A 377 26.13 -3.61 4.82
C ALA A 377 26.02 -2.17 5.33
N LEU A 378 25.50 -1.26 4.50
CA LEU A 378 25.27 0.14 4.87
C LEU A 378 24.25 0.26 6.01
N LEU A 379 23.17 -0.52 5.96
CA LEU A 379 22.15 -0.54 7.00
C LEU A 379 22.72 -1.09 8.32
N VAL A 380 23.50 -2.17 8.29
CA VAL A 380 24.17 -2.73 9.48
C VAL A 380 25.15 -1.72 10.09
N LEU A 381 25.97 -1.06 9.28
CA LEU A 381 26.87 0.00 9.76
C LEU A 381 26.09 1.14 10.42
N ALA A 382 24.99 1.57 9.82
CA ALA A 382 24.13 2.59 10.40
C ALA A 382 23.48 2.12 11.72
N ILE A 383 23.03 0.86 11.79
CA ILE A 383 22.48 0.27 13.03
C ILE A 383 23.54 0.29 14.14
N LEU A 384 24.77 -0.11 13.85
CA LEU A 384 25.85 -0.08 14.85
C LEU A 384 26.09 1.33 15.38
N GLY A 385 26.11 2.33 14.50
CA GLY A 385 26.22 3.75 14.89
C GLY A 385 25.04 4.24 15.71
N VAL A 386 23.81 3.91 15.28
CA VAL A 386 22.58 4.30 15.98
C VAL A 386 22.49 3.61 17.34
N VAL A 387 22.74 2.31 17.43
CA VAL A 387 22.73 1.56 18.71
C VAL A 387 23.78 2.12 19.67
N TRP A 388 24.96 2.43 19.16
CA TRP A 388 26.04 3.05 19.95
C TRP A 388 25.61 4.43 20.52
N ALA A 389 25.04 5.30 19.70
CA ALA A 389 24.53 6.59 20.12
C ALA A 389 23.36 6.46 21.09
N SER A 390 22.40 5.59 20.76
CA SER A 390 21.21 5.33 21.56
C SER A 390 21.56 4.76 22.94
N ALA A 391 22.56 3.88 23.03
CA ALA A 391 23.02 3.33 24.30
C ALA A 391 23.58 4.41 25.24
N ARG A 392 24.25 5.44 24.70
CA ARG A 392 24.74 6.59 25.50
C ARG A 392 23.59 7.46 25.98
N VAL A 393 22.68 7.83 25.06
CA VAL A 393 21.48 8.59 25.42
C VAL A 393 20.66 7.84 26.46
N TYR A 394 20.46 6.52 26.27
CA TYR A 394 19.72 5.67 27.18
C TYR A 394 20.35 5.62 28.58
N ARG A 395 21.69 5.51 28.68
CA ARG A 395 22.42 5.46 29.95
C ARG A 395 22.19 6.71 30.81
N VAL A 396 22.21 7.89 30.19
CA VAL A 396 21.99 9.16 30.89
C VAL A 396 20.49 9.44 31.08
N GLY A 397 19.74 9.34 30.00
CA GLY A 397 18.35 9.77 29.95
C GLY A 397 17.43 8.98 30.87
N ILE A 398 17.67 7.67 31.03
CA ILE A 398 16.78 6.80 31.80
C ILE A 398 16.80 7.13 33.33
N LEU A 399 17.87 7.76 33.81
CA LEU A 399 18.01 8.18 35.20
C LEU A 399 17.68 9.67 35.42
N MET A 400 17.38 10.42 34.33
CA MET A 400 17.04 11.84 34.42
C MET A 400 15.51 12.05 34.49
N TYR A 401 15.08 12.74 35.55
CA TYR A 401 13.67 13.09 35.75
C TYR A 401 13.44 14.61 35.68
N GLY A 402 12.28 15.03 35.24
CA GLY A 402 11.78 16.38 35.38
C GLY A 402 12.32 17.44 34.39
N LYS A 403 13.37 17.16 33.62
CA LYS A 403 13.93 18.09 32.64
C LYS A 403 13.83 17.53 31.23
N LYS A 404 13.37 18.36 30.28
CA LYS A 404 13.41 18.02 28.85
C LYS A 404 14.79 18.35 28.31
N PRO A 405 15.54 17.35 27.77
CA PRO A 405 16.83 17.65 27.16
C PRO A 405 16.60 18.41 25.84
N THR A 406 17.44 19.39 25.58
CA THR A 406 17.55 20.05 24.29
C THR A 406 18.36 19.20 23.32
N PHE A 407 18.19 19.42 22.01
CA PHE A 407 18.97 18.70 20.98
C PHE A 407 20.50 18.83 21.19
N PRO A 408 21.07 20.01 21.53
CA PRO A 408 22.48 20.14 21.86
C PRO A 408 22.90 19.30 23.07
N GLU A 409 22.05 19.15 24.09
CA GLU A 409 22.31 18.30 25.26
C GLU A 409 22.37 16.83 24.87
N LEU A 410 21.44 16.37 23.99
CA LEU A 410 21.49 15.00 23.48
C LEU A 410 22.79 14.71 22.71
N VAL A 411 23.23 15.63 21.85
CA VAL A 411 24.51 15.53 21.15
C VAL A 411 25.70 15.49 22.15
N LYS A 412 25.65 16.29 23.24
CA LYS A 412 26.65 16.28 24.28
C LYS A 412 26.69 14.92 25.01
N TRP A 413 25.55 14.30 25.30
CA TRP A 413 25.52 12.98 25.94
C TRP A 413 26.15 11.90 25.05
N VAL A 414 25.95 11.99 23.74
CA VAL A 414 26.58 11.05 22.79
C VAL A 414 28.10 11.19 22.76
N ARG A 415 28.64 12.43 22.97
CA ARG A 415 30.08 12.70 22.87
C ARG A 415 30.85 12.44 24.17
N HIS A 416 30.25 12.65 25.33
CA HIS A 416 30.98 12.72 26.62
C HIS A 416 30.65 11.60 27.60
N VAL A 417 29.80 10.63 27.22
CA VAL A 417 29.45 9.43 27.98
C VAL A 417 29.87 8.20 27.19
#